data_67150c5d509a7fbe88c3c5fd71079a7e
#
_entry.id   67150c5d509a7fbe88c3c5fd71079a7e
#
_cell.length_a   1.000
_cell.length_b   1.000
_cell.length_c   1.000
_cell.angle_alpha   90.00
_cell.angle_beta   90.00
_cell.angle_gamma   90.00
#
_symmetry.space_group_name_H-M   'P 1'
#
loop_
_entity.id
_entity.type
_entity.pdbx_description
1 polymer ?
#
loop_
_entity_poly.entity_id
_entity_poly.type
_entity_poly.pdbx_seq_one_letter_code
_entity_poly.pdbx_strand_id
1 'polypeptide(L)'
;WMGLQELTPDHFWDLGKLLLGFNLTFAAMLWSQYVVIWYGNLPEETHFVVLRLWEKPWTFLSWGCLFATSFIPFVVFLSRRAKQNPWIMLSISVLIAAGLWLERYVLVVPSLWHEAGIPFGWLEIGVTAGFFGAAGLSYLFFIKYFPLVPFVEEQPAATSGEHHVEASPSHA
;
A
#
# COMPACT_ATOMS: atom_id res chain seq x y z
N TRP A 1 16.13 -16.74 8.25
CA TRP A 1 16.97 -15.59 8.65
C TRP A 1 18.07 -15.28 7.61
N MET A 2 18.30 -16.10 6.61
CA MET A 2 19.36 -15.90 5.60
C MET A 2 18.94 -15.06 4.38
N GLY A 3 17.68 -14.70 4.21
CA GLY A 3 17.21 -13.97 3.02
C GLY A 3 17.19 -12.43 3.13
N LEU A 4 17.46 -11.85 4.29
CA LEU A 4 17.35 -10.39 4.48
C LEU A 4 18.63 -9.61 4.10
N GLN A 5 19.73 -10.28 3.84
CA GLN A 5 21.02 -9.63 3.49
C GLN A 5 21.12 -9.21 2.02
N GLU A 6 20.21 -9.65 1.17
CA GLU A 6 20.23 -9.34 -0.27
C GLU A 6 19.21 -8.27 -0.69
N LEU A 7 18.52 -7.62 0.25
CA LEU A 7 17.58 -6.55 -0.06
C LEU A 7 18.32 -5.27 -0.41
N THR A 8 18.45 -5.00 -1.69
CA THR A 8 19.04 -3.76 -2.20
C THR A 8 18.03 -2.60 -2.17
N PRO A 9 18.50 -1.35 -2.15
CA PRO A 9 17.63 -0.16 -2.24
C PRO A 9 16.73 -0.16 -3.49
N ASP A 10 17.14 -0.85 -4.55
CA ASP A 10 16.38 -0.94 -5.79
C ASP A 10 15.13 -1.81 -5.65
N HIS A 11 15.17 -2.86 -4.83
CA HIS A 11 13.97 -3.64 -4.50
C HIS A 11 12.92 -2.80 -3.77
N PHE A 12 13.35 -1.95 -2.83
CA PHE A 12 12.44 -1.02 -2.15
C PHE A 12 11.87 0.01 -3.12
N TRP A 13 12.65 0.46 -4.09
CA TRP A 13 12.17 1.40 -5.10
C TRP A 13 11.10 0.78 -6.00
N ASP A 14 11.28 -0.46 -6.44
CA ASP A 14 10.29 -1.17 -7.25
C ASP A 14 9.01 -1.47 -6.46
N LEU A 15 9.15 -1.88 -5.20
CA LEU A 15 8.03 -2.05 -4.29
C LEU A 15 7.26 -0.72 -4.08
N GLY A 16 7.98 0.40 -3.95
CA GLY A 16 7.39 1.73 -3.82
C GLY A 16 6.64 2.19 -5.07
N LYS A 17 7.07 1.80 -6.28
CA LYS A 17 6.31 2.04 -7.51
C LYS A 17 5.01 1.24 -7.53
N LEU A 18 5.10 -0.04 -7.16
CA LEU A 18 3.94 -0.92 -7.10
C LEU A 18 2.91 -0.39 -6.09
N LEU A 19 3.36 0.01 -4.90
CA LEU A 19 2.51 0.57 -3.86
C LEU A 19 1.87 1.89 -4.31
N LEU A 20 2.60 2.75 -5.02
CA LEU A 20 2.06 3.95 -5.63
C LEU A 20 0.98 3.62 -6.68
N GLY A 21 1.21 2.63 -7.54
CA GLY A 21 0.24 2.19 -8.54
C GLY A 21 -1.07 1.71 -7.89
N PHE A 22 -0.99 0.87 -6.87
CA PHE A 22 -2.18 0.42 -6.13
C PHE A 22 -2.88 1.58 -5.41
N ASN A 23 -2.13 2.51 -4.84
CA ASN A 23 -2.70 3.68 -4.18
C ASN A 23 -3.46 4.58 -5.16
N LEU A 24 -2.92 4.83 -6.36
CA LEU A 24 -3.60 5.58 -7.41
C LEU A 24 -4.86 4.86 -7.90
N THR A 25 -4.79 3.55 -8.08
CA THR A 25 -5.97 2.75 -8.46
C THR A 25 -7.06 2.83 -7.41
N PHE A 26 -6.71 2.72 -6.14
CA PHE A 26 -7.64 2.88 -5.03
C PHE A 26 -8.28 4.27 -5.03
N ALA A 27 -7.49 5.34 -5.17
CA ALA A 27 -7.98 6.71 -5.23
C ALA A 27 -8.92 6.93 -6.43
N ALA A 28 -8.61 6.35 -7.59
CA ALA A 28 -9.45 6.43 -8.79
C ALA A 28 -10.78 5.70 -8.60
N MET A 29 -10.79 4.53 -7.96
CA MET A 29 -12.02 3.79 -7.65
C MET A 29 -12.90 4.55 -6.66
N LEU A 30 -12.30 5.10 -5.62
CA LEU A 30 -13.01 5.93 -4.63
C LEU A 30 -13.61 7.18 -5.28
N TRP A 31 -12.84 7.87 -6.12
CA TRP A 31 -13.33 9.01 -6.88
C TRP A 31 -14.49 8.65 -7.81
N SER A 32 -14.38 7.55 -8.55
CA SER A 32 -15.43 7.05 -9.44
C SER A 32 -16.74 6.80 -8.69
N GLN A 33 -16.68 6.21 -7.50
CA GLN A 33 -17.82 5.98 -6.65
C GLN A 33 -18.54 7.30 -6.28
N TYR A 34 -17.79 8.30 -5.83
CA TYR A 34 -18.35 9.59 -5.47
C TYR A 34 -18.92 10.35 -6.68
N VAL A 35 -18.30 10.29 -7.84
CA VAL A 35 -18.79 10.90 -9.07
C VAL A 35 -20.14 10.29 -9.49
N VAL A 36 -20.26 8.97 -9.41
CA VAL A 36 -21.52 8.27 -9.75
C VAL A 36 -22.66 8.69 -8.80
N ILE A 37 -22.41 8.72 -7.49
CA ILE A 37 -23.37 9.14 -6.49
C ILE A 37 -23.76 10.62 -6.70
N TRP A 38 -22.79 11.47 -6.96
CA TRP A 38 -23.02 12.89 -7.20
C TRP A 38 -23.86 13.14 -8.46
N TYR A 39 -23.57 12.42 -9.56
CA TYR A 39 -24.29 12.57 -10.81
C TYR A 39 -25.68 11.93 -10.76
N GLY A 40 -25.81 10.77 -10.12
CA GLY A 40 -27.09 10.06 -9.95
C GLY A 40 -28.08 10.80 -9.05
N ASN A 41 -27.58 11.55 -8.09
CA ASN A 41 -28.34 12.39 -7.15
C ASN A 41 -29.56 11.69 -6.52
N LEU A 42 -29.40 10.40 -6.20
CA LEU A 42 -30.43 9.64 -5.49
C LEU A 42 -30.42 10.03 -4.01
N PRO A 43 -31.57 10.39 -3.40
CA PRO A 43 -31.61 10.86 -2.02
C PRO A 43 -31.00 9.90 -1.00
N GLU A 44 -31.18 8.61 -1.20
CA GLU A 44 -30.66 7.55 -0.32
C GLU A 44 -29.12 7.49 -0.35
N GLU A 45 -28.55 7.54 -1.56
CA GLU A 45 -27.09 7.50 -1.75
C GLU A 45 -26.44 8.82 -1.36
N THR A 46 -27.08 9.94 -1.67
CA THR A 46 -26.60 11.28 -1.30
C THR A 46 -26.56 11.44 0.22
N HIS A 47 -27.59 10.95 0.93
CA HIS A 47 -27.60 10.96 2.39
C HIS A 47 -26.40 10.20 3.00
N PHE A 48 -26.01 9.06 2.41
CA PHE A 48 -24.83 8.30 2.80
C PHE A 48 -23.54 9.14 2.76
N VAL A 49 -23.38 9.96 1.71
CA VAL A 49 -22.21 10.83 1.53
C VAL A 49 -22.26 12.03 2.47
N VAL A 50 -23.42 12.67 2.59
CA VAL A 50 -23.63 13.85 3.46
C VAL A 50 -23.32 13.51 4.91
N LEU A 51 -23.82 12.39 5.41
CA LEU A 51 -23.60 11.94 6.78
C LEU A 51 -22.10 11.81 7.12
N ARG A 52 -21.27 11.41 6.16
CA ARG A 52 -19.82 11.21 6.35
C ARG A 52 -19.00 12.47 6.14
N LEU A 53 -19.38 13.31 5.20
CA LEU A 53 -18.58 14.47 4.82
C LEU A 53 -19.00 15.77 5.53
N TRP A 54 -20.22 15.87 6.02
CA TRP A 54 -20.75 17.11 6.62
C TRP A 54 -21.16 16.98 8.09
N GLU A 55 -21.54 15.79 8.55
CA GLU A 55 -21.96 15.62 9.94
C GLU A 55 -20.79 15.34 10.87
N LYS A 56 -20.71 16.05 11.98
CA LYS A 56 -19.72 15.80 13.05
C LYS A 56 -20.17 14.62 13.92
N PRO A 57 -19.28 13.73 14.37
CA PRO A 57 -17.81 13.80 14.29
C PRO A 57 -17.21 13.19 13.01
N TRP A 58 -18.01 12.58 12.14
CA TRP A 58 -17.60 11.78 10.99
C TRP A 58 -16.79 12.55 9.94
N THR A 59 -17.08 13.85 9.79
CA THR A 59 -16.36 14.74 8.86
C THR A 59 -14.84 14.70 9.06
N PHE A 60 -14.38 14.84 10.30
CA PHE A 60 -12.94 14.86 10.58
C PHE A 60 -12.28 13.49 10.31
N LEU A 61 -12.99 12.40 10.65
CA LEU A 61 -12.48 11.06 10.39
C LEU A 61 -12.40 10.79 8.89
N SER A 62 -13.41 11.18 8.11
CA SER A 62 -13.44 10.97 6.65
C SER A 62 -12.34 11.73 5.94
N TRP A 63 -12.15 13.00 6.26
CA TRP A 63 -11.05 13.78 5.70
C TRP A 63 -9.68 13.27 6.16
N GLY A 64 -9.52 12.94 7.44
CA GLY A 64 -8.30 12.34 7.97
C GLY A 64 -7.94 11.04 7.26
N CYS A 65 -8.94 10.19 7.03
CA CYS A 65 -8.80 8.94 6.29
C CYS A 65 -8.36 9.19 4.84
N LEU A 66 -9.02 10.09 4.13
CA LEU A 66 -8.67 10.44 2.74
C LEU A 66 -7.22 10.93 2.62
N PHE A 67 -6.79 11.81 3.53
CA PHE A 67 -5.42 12.30 3.55
C PHE A 67 -4.43 11.18 3.88
N ALA A 68 -4.72 10.33 4.85
CA ALA A 68 -3.84 9.26 5.28
C ALA A 68 -3.69 8.15 4.22
N THR A 69 -4.78 7.79 3.52
CA THR A 69 -4.77 6.70 2.55
C THR A 69 -4.34 7.12 1.15
N SER A 70 -4.63 8.35 0.73
CA SER A 70 -4.42 8.78 -0.66
C SER A 70 -3.40 9.90 -0.79
N PHE A 71 -3.62 11.04 -0.15
CA PHE A 71 -2.83 12.24 -0.40
C PHE A 71 -1.40 12.15 0.14
N ILE A 72 -1.23 11.76 1.40
CA ILE A 72 0.10 11.66 2.03
C ILE A 72 0.96 10.60 1.34
N PRO A 73 0.49 9.36 1.11
CA PRO A 73 1.26 8.36 0.39
C PRO A 73 1.62 8.79 -1.04
N PHE A 74 0.70 9.43 -1.74
CA PHE A 74 0.95 9.94 -3.09
C PHE A 74 2.13 10.92 -3.09
N VAL A 75 2.09 11.94 -2.24
CA VAL A 75 3.16 12.97 -2.18
C VAL A 75 4.50 12.35 -1.78
N VAL A 76 4.51 11.46 -0.79
CA VAL A 76 5.75 10.82 -0.32
C VAL A 76 6.33 9.89 -1.38
N PHE A 77 5.49 9.09 -2.04
CA PHE A 77 5.94 8.18 -3.10
C PHE A 77 6.29 8.87 -4.42
N LEU A 78 6.04 10.14 -4.57
CA LEU A 78 6.56 10.91 -5.69
C LEU A 78 8.08 11.11 -5.58
N SER A 79 8.61 11.17 -4.36
CA SER A 79 10.03 11.32 -4.10
C SER A 79 10.80 9.99 -4.27
N ARG A 80 11.85 10.00 -5.11
CA ARG A 80 12.73 8.84 -5.30
C ARG A 80 13.47 8.44 -4.01
N ARG A 81 13.94 9.44 -3.26
CA ARG A 81 14.67 9.21 -1.99
C ARG A 81 13.82 8.55 -0.93
N ALA A 82 12.54 8.91 -0.86
CA ALA A 82 11.61 8.33 0.09
C ALA A 82 11.37 6.83 -0.18
N LYS A 83 11.28 6.42 -1.44
CA LYS A 83 11.10 5.02 -1.84
C LYS A 83 12.28 4.12 -1.53
N GLN A 84 13.51 4.67 -1.50
CA GLN A 84 14.72 3.91 -1.23
C GLN A 84 15.00 3.73 0.26
N ASN A 85 14.31 4.47 1.13
CA ASN A 85 14.49 4.38 2.57
C ASN A 85 13.49 3.38 3.18
N PRO A 86 13.95 2.25 3.75
CA PRO A 86 13.08 1.21 4.30
C PRO A 86 12.21 1.71 5.46
N TRP A 87 12.71 2.65 6.27
CA TRP A 87 11.97 3.20 7.39
C TRP A 87 10.80 4.10 6.94
N ILE A 88 11.01 4.89 5.88
CA ILE A 88 9.94 5.71 5.29
C ILE A 88 8.89 4.79 4.66
N MET A 89 9.34 3.76 3.93
CA MET A 89 8.43 2.77 3.33
C MET A 89 7.57 2.08 4.39
N LEU A 90 8.20 1.63 5.48
CA LEU A 90 7.47 0.99 6.59
C LEU A 90 6.46 1.97 7.21
N SER A 91 6.88 3.20 7.52
CA SER A 91 6.00 4.21 8.14
C SER A 91 4.79 4.53 7.28
N ILE A 92 5.00 4.71 5.97
CA ILE A 92 3.90 4.99 5.04
C ILE A 92 3.00 3.76 4.85
N SER A 93 3.55 2.55 4.79
CA SER A 93 2.76 1.32 4.72
C SER A 93 1.85 1.13 5.94
N VAL A 94 2.38 1.40 7.13
CA VAL A 94 1.59 1.37 8.37
C VAL A 94 0.51 2.47 8.38
N LEU A 95 0.85 3.67 7.90
CA LEU A 95 -0.13 4.77 7.78
C LEU A 95 -1.26 4.41 6.82
N ILE A 96 -0.94 3.82 5.66
CA ILE A 96 -1.94 3.36 4.68
C ILE A 96 -2.82 2.28 5.31
N ALA A 97 -2.23 1.28 5.98
CA ALA A 97 -2.97 0.20 6.62
C ALA A 97 -3.92 0.71 7.70
N ALA A 98 -3.47 1.64 8.54
CA ALA A 98 -4.29 2.29 9.56
C ALA A 98 -5.39 3.15 8.93
N GLY A 99 -5.08 3.88 7.86
CA GLY A 99 -6.04 4.68 7.12
C GLY A 99 -7.12 3.83 6.44
N LEU A 100 -6.76 2.71 5.81
CA LEU A 100 -7.72 1.77 5.22
C LEU A 100 -8.62 1.12 6.27
N TRP A 101 -8.06 0.80 7.45
CA TRP A 101 -8.86 0.32 8.57
C TRP A 101 -9.87 1.37 9.01
N LEU A 102 -9.43 2.61 9.20
CA LEU A 102 -10.28 3.72 9.58
C LEU A 102 -11.36 4.00 8.53
N GLU A 103 -11.01 3.91 7.25
CA GLU A 103 -11.96 4.04 6.14
C GLU A 103 -13.07 3.01 6.23
N ARG A 104 -12.75 1.73 6.49
CA ARG A 104 -13.77 0.68 6.67
C ARG A 104 -14.66 0.97 7.88
N TYR A 105 -14.08 1.47 8.95
CA TYR A 105 -14.83 1.91 10.11
C TYR A 105 -15.83 3.04 9.76
N VAL A 106 -15.36 4.08 9.08
CA VAL A 106 -16.19 5.23 8.64
C VAL A 106 -17.23 4.82 7.61
N LEU A 107 -16.98 3.81 6.78
CA LEU A 107 -17.96 3.31 5.82
C LEU A 107 -19.13 2.56 6.48
N VAL A 108 -18.88 1.83 7.54
CA VAL A 108 -19.87 0.92 8.14
C VAL A 108 -20.61 1.57 9.31
N VAL A 109 -19.86 2.13 10.25
CA VAL A 109 -20.41 2.54 11.54
C VAL A 109 -21.48 3.63 11.46
N PRO A 110 -21.30 4.73 10.67
CA PRO A 110 -22.32 5.78 10.60
C PRO A 110 -23.67 5.31 10.03
N SER A 111 -23.66 4.24 9.24
CA SER A 111 -24.90 3.68 8.67
C SER A 111 -25.69 2.81 9.66
N LEU A 112 -25.00 2.25 10.67
CA LEU A 112 -25.60 1.34 11.64
C LEU A 112 -25.87 2.02 12.99
N TRP A 113 -25.12 3.06 13.31
CA TRP A 113 -25.16 3.73 14.60
C TRP A 113 -25.81 5.11 14.47
N HIS A 114 -27.00 5.26 15.05
CA HIS A 114 -27.80 6.48 14.97
C HIS A 114 -27.69 7.37 16.22
N GLU A 115 -26.95 6.92 17.24
CA GLU A 115 -26.73 7.69 18.45
C GLU A 115 -25.55 8.65 18.31
N ALA A 116 -25.56 9.73 19.12
CA ALA A 116 -24.47 10.71 19.11
C ALA A 116 -23.19 10.10 19.70
N GLY A 117 -22.13 10.08 18.91
CA GLY A 117 -20.81 9.64 19.34
C GLY A 117 -20.18 8.58 18.42
N ILE A 118 -18.95 8.24 18.75
CA ILE A 118 -18.19 7.18 18.04
C ILE A 118 -18.26 5.93 18.91
N PRO A 119 -19.00 4.88 18.49
CA PRO A 119 -19.05 3.63 19.24
C PRO A 119 -17.72 2.90 19.06
N PHE A 120 -16.82 3.03 20.01
CA PHE A 120 -15.55 2.31 20.03
C PHE A 120 -15.52 1.42 21.26
N GLY A 121 -15.64 0.12 21.06
CA GLY A 121 -15.74 -0.88 22.13
C GLY A 121 -14.75 -2.04 21.98
N TRP A 122 -14.82 -2.95 22.92
CA TRP A 122 -14.02 -4.17 22.91
C TRP A 122 -14.32 -5.10 21.73
N LEU A 123 -15.53 -4.99 21.16
CA LEU A 123 -15.95 -5.79 20.02
C LEU A 123 -15.12 -5.42 18.76
N GLU A 124 -14.96 -4.15 18.48
CA GLU A 124 -14.20 -3.63 17.33
C GLU A 124 -12.73 -4.03 17.43
N ILE A 125 -12.18 -3.94 18.64
CA ILE A 125 -10.79 -4.38 18.91
C ILE A 125 -10.67 -5.89 18.70
N GLY A 126 -11.60 -6.67 19.22
CA GLY A 126 -11.59 -8.13 19.10
C GLY A 126 -11.70 -8.61 17.65
N VAL A 127 -12.64 -8.05 16.90
CA VAL A 127 -12.82 -8.37 15.47
C VAL A 127 -11.57 -7.97 14.66
N THR A 128 -11.04 -6.78 14.90
CA THR A 128 -9.83 -6.29 14.24
C THR A 128 -8.64 -7.19 14.53
N ALA A 129 -8.41 -7.54 15.80
CA ALA A 129 -7.32 -8.44 16.20
C ALA A 129 -7.47 -9.84 15.56
N GLY A 130 -8.71 -10.34 15.46
CA GLY A 130 -9.02 -11.62 14.82
C GLY A 130 -8.64 -11.63 13.34
N PHE A 131 -9.00 -10.59 12.59
CA PHE A 131 -8.66 -10.48 11.17
C PHE A 131 -7.16 -10.29 10.94
N PHE A 132 -6.49 -9.45 11.73
CA PHE A 132 -5.03 -9.31 11.66
C PHE A 132 -4.31 -10.62 12.02
N GLY A 133 -4.82 -11.34 13.04
CA GLY A 133 -4.30 -12.65 13.40
C GLY A 133 -4.45 -13.67 12.27
N ALA A 134 -5.62 -13.75 11.65
CA ALA A 134 -5.88 -14.63 10.52
C ALA A 134 -4.98 -14.28 9.30
N ALA A 135 -4.84 -13.00 8.97
CA ALA A 135 -3.96 -12.54 7.91
C ALA A 135 -2.49 -12.88 8.19
N GLY A 136 -2.04 -12.66 9.44
CA GLY A 136 -0.69 -13.03 9.89
C GLY A 136 -0.42 -14.53 9.79
N LEU A 137 -1.35 -15.36 10.22
CA LEU A 137 -1.25 -16.82 10.09
C LEU A 137 -1.21 -17.25 8.62
N SER A 138 -2.05 -16.69 7.79
CA SER A 138 -2.04 -16.93 6.33
C SER A 138 -0.68 -16.57 5.72
N TYR A 139 -0.12 -15.43 6.10
CA TYR A 139 1.18 -14.98 5.62
C TYR A 139 2.31 -15.90 6.08
N LEU A 140 2.33 -16.30 7.35
CA LEU A 140 3.31 -17.24 7.89
C LEU A 140 3.20 -18.63 7.23
N PHE A 141 1.96 -19.07 6.96
CA PHE A 141 1.72 -20.31 6.22
C PHE A 141 2.30 -20.22 4.81
N PHE A 142 2.04 -19.12 4.12
CA PHE A 142 2.56 -18.90 2.76
C PHE A 142 4.10 -18.91 2.72
N ILE A 143 4.76 -18.17 3.61
CA ILE A 143 6.24 -18.14 3.70
C ILE A 143 6.82 -19.53 3.96
N LYS A 144 6.12 -20.34 4.76
CA LYS A 144 6.59 -21.69 5.08
C LYS A 144 6.61 -22.63 3.87
N TYR A 145 5.62 -22.49 2.97
CA TYR A 145 5.44 -23.40 1.83
C TYR A 145 6.00 -22.87 0.52
N PHE A 146 6.14 -21.55 0.39
CA PHE A 146 6.64 -20.92 -0.82
C PHE A 146 7.94 -20.16 -0.53
N PRO A 147 9.05 -20.51 -1.21
CA PRO A 147 10.31 -19.76 -1.08
C PRO A 147 10.09 -18.33 -1.66
N LEU A 148 10.29 -17.32 -0.82
CA LEU A 148 10.11 -15.91 -1.20
C LEU A 148 11.32 -15.33 -1.95
N VAL A 149 12.44 -16.02 -1.93
CA VAL A 149 13.66 -15.58 -2.62
C VAL A 149 13.67 -16.22 -4.00
N PRO A 150 13.57 -15.44 -5.09
CA PRO A 150 13.89 -15.98 -6.41
C PRO A 150 15.34 -16.44 -6.35
N PHE A 151 15.61 -17.67 -6.79
CA PHE A 151 16.97 -18.10 -7.06
C PHE A 151 17.52 -17.12 -8.11
N VAL A 152 18.34 -16.17 -7.67
CA VAL A 152 19.21 -15.44 -8.58
C VAL A 152 20.20 -16.47 -9.05
N GLU A 153 19.93 -17.05 -10.20
CA GLU A 153 20.90 -17.83 -10.94
C GLU A 153 22.08 -16.86 -11.17
N GLU A 154 23.17 -17.06 -10.43
CA GLU A 154 24.41 -16.36 -10.71
C GLU A 154 24.71 -16.64 -12.17
N GLN A 155 24.48 -15.62 -13.01
CA GLN A 155 24.95 -15.65 -14.36
C GLN A 155 26.48 -15.79 -14.26
N PRO A 156 27.07 -16.91 -14.66
CA PRO A 156 28.52 -17.06 -14.58
C PRO A 156 29.11 -15.87 -15.31
N ALA A 157 29.97 -15.13 -14.61
CA ALA A 157 30.67 -13.98 -15.17
C ALA A 157 31.20 -14.39 -16.54
N ALA A 158 30.65 -13.75 -17.57
CA ALA A 158 31.10 -13.95 -18.92
C ALA A 158 32.59 -13.69 -18.89
N THR A 159 33.36 -14.77 -19.02
CA THR A 159 34.80 -14.77 -19.16
C THR A 159 35.08 -13.72 -20.23
N SER A 160 35.65 -12.59 -19.80
CA SER A 160 36.17 -11.58 -20.69
C SER A 160 37.14 -12.25 -21.60
N GLY A 161 36.68 -12.57 -22.82
CA GLY A 161 37.48 -13.20 -23.84
C GLY A 161 38.74 -12.41 -24.06
N GLU A 162 39.85 -13.10 -23.88
CA GLU A 162 41.15 -12.71 -24.33
C GLU A 162 41.04 -12.30 -25.81
N HIS A 163 41.02 -11.00 -26.05
CA HIS A 163 41.42 -10.50 -27.35
C HIS A 163 42.93 -10.75 -27.51
N HIS A 164 43.28 -11.91 -28.01
CA HIS A 164 44.54 -12.10 -28.64
C HIS A 164 44.63 -11.11 -29.82
N VAL A 165 45.38 -10.07 -29.58
CA VAL A 165 45.91 -9.23 -30.67
C VAL A 165 46.96 -10.05 -31.38
N GLU A 166 46.58 -10.70 -32.43
CA GLU A 166 47.47 -11.34 -33.39
C GLU A 166 48.28 -10.27 -34.09
N ALA A 167 49.55 -10.12 -33.71
CA ALA A 167 50.48 -9.24 -34.37
C ALA A 167 50.74 -9.79 -35.79
N SER A 168 50.25 -9.07 -36.78
CA SER A 168 50.60 -9.31 -38.20
C SER A 168 52.09 -8.99 -38.42
N PRO A 169 52.90 -9.88 -38.98
CA PRO A 169 54.28 -9.56 -39.36
C PRO A 169 54.31 -8.70 -40.62
N SER A 170 54.98 -7.58 -40.51
CA SER A 170 55.38 -6.72 -41.62
C SER A 170 56.31 -7.48 -42.55
N HIS A 171 55.92 -7.63 -43.80
CA HIS A 171 56.85 -7.99 -44.89
C HIS A 171 57.13 -6.73 -45.74
N ALA A 172 58.46 -6.43 -45.73
CA ALA A 172 59.31 -5.79 -46.74
C ALA A 172 58.70 -4.79 -47.74
#